data_5ec0d5743a3f49a1b29ec0c01722848b
#
_entry.id   5ec0d5743a3f49a1b29ec0c01722848b
#
_cell.length_a   1.000
_cell.length_b   1.000
_cell.length_c   1.000
_cell.angle_alpha   90.00
_cell.angle_beta   90.00
_cell.angle_gamma   90.00
#
_symmetry.space_group_name_H-M   'P 1'
#
loop_
_entity.id
_entity.type
_entity.pdbx_description
1 polymer ?
#
loop_
_entity_poly.entity_id
_entity_poly.type
_entity_poly.pdbx_seq_one_letter_code
_entity_poly.pdbx_strand_id
1 'polypeptide(L)'
;MRKLISSLVMVLALVPIVLANDEKIKFWDEQRKGANWFNDVPTRDWLEAAKEAGIDVVRLAPSTWKSEQKDFLIGNADHFDGLVEQDFIQLKEVLDQADAIGLKIVVTTLSLPGARYRQANGGKPDFRLWRDPRYLPQAALFWKQLAQRLKNHPAIVGYNILNEPVPERALGLRDPRTQDMMAWRAKVKNTPADLNRFNAKVVEAIREVDQETPVVIDCGWWAAAFAIEYLEPLRDDLVVYSIHMYEPYSYTNRKTNNGRFHYPGKVLVETDAGDETRQVEVNLSITELEKMLSPVVQWQKKHRIASNRIFVGEFGCNRTVSGAADYLSDLIKVFNQRNWHWAFFTFRQDSWDGMDYELGAKPPGAAYWQAVERGEKPQLKRVANPLWDAIKRELQ
;
A
#
# COMPACT_ATOMS: atom_id res chain seq x y z
N MET A 1 77.24 -11.29 -14.55
CA MET A 1 76.09 -11.11 -13.66
C MET A 1 74.95 -10.49 -14.49
N ARG A 2 74.02 -11.33 -14.98
CA ARG A 2 72.85 -10.89 -15.72
C ARG A 2 71.69 -10.82 -14.73
N LYS A 3 71.12 -9.63 -14.54
CA LYS A 3 69.88 -9.42 -13.74
C LYS A 3 68.69 -9.79 -14.60
N LEU A 4 67.92 -10.80 -14.18
CA LEU A 4 66.57 -11.09 -14.68
C LEU A 4 65.63 -10.09 -14.06
N ILE A 5 64.94 -9.34 -14.91
CA ILE A 5 63.82 -8.51 -14.53
C ILE A 5 62.54 -9.34 -14.79
N SER A 6 61.86 -9.71 -13.71
CA SER A 6 60.59 -10.46 -13.78
C SER A 6 59.46 -9.43 -13.88
N SER A 7 58.81 -9.34 -15.05
CA SER A 7 57.66 -8.51 -15.27
C SER A 7 56.39 -9.24 -14.77
N LEU A 8 55.79 -8.71 -13.71
CA LEU A 8 54.48 -9.17 -13.19
C LEU A 8 53.37 -8.57 -14.06
N VAL A 9 52.75 -9.40 -14.87
CA VAL A 9 51.58 -9.03 -15.65
C VAL A 9 50.35 -9.18 -14.74
N MET A 10 49.82 -8.07 -14.30
CA MET A 10 48.56 -8.01 -13.53
C MET A 10 47.36 -8.13 -14.50
N VAL A 11 46.76 -9.29 -14.56
CA VAL A 11 45.51 -9.52 -15.30
C VAL A 11 44.38 -8.93 -14.50
N LEU A 12 43.90 -7.74 -14.89
CA LEU A 12 42.64 -7.19 -14.41
C LEU A 12 41.49 -8.02 -15.01
N ALA A 13 40.87 -8.85 -14.19
CA ALA A 13 39.61 -9.49 -14.54
C ALA A 13 38.54 -8.41 -14.59
N LEU A 14 38.11 -8.02 -15.79
CA LEU A 14 36.88 -7.25 -16.00
C LEU A 14 35.71 -8.14 -15.60
N VAL A 15 35.18 -7.91 -14.39
CA VAL A 15 33.86 -8.41 -14.02
C VAL A 15 32.86 -7.67 -14.91
N PRO A 16 32.04 -8.33 -15.73
CA PRO A 16 31.01 -7.65 -16.49
C PRO A 16 30.06 -7.04 -15.49
N ILE A 17 29.93 -5.71 -15.50
CA ILE A 17 28.83 -5.01 -14.89
C ILE A 17 27.62 -5.43 -15.74
N VAL A 18 26.83 -6.38 -15.25
CA VAL A 18 25.51 -6.66 -15.78
C VAL A 18 24.71 -5.41 -15.46
N LEU A 19 24.52 -4.55 -16.46
CA LEU A 19 23.54 -3.48 -16.38
C LEU A 19 22.21 -4.18 -16.12
N ALA A 20 21.67 -4.03 -14.90
CA ALA A 20 20.33 -4.47 -14.59
C ALA A 20 19.40 -3.88 -15.65
N ASN A 21 18.50 -4.69 -16.18
CA ASN A 21 17.54 -4.24 -17.18
C ASN A 21 16.49 -3.41 -16.44
N ASP A 22 16.71 -2.09 -16.34
CA ASP A 22 15.88 -1.13 -15.56
C ASP A 22 14.45 -0.94 -16.10
N GLU A 23 13.96 -1.86 -16.94
CA GLU A 23 12.68 -1.73 -17.65
C GLU A 23 11.48 -1.57 -16.70
N LYS A 24 11.44 -2.33 -15.59
CA LYS A 24 10.29 -2.27 -14.66
C LYS A 24 10.26 -1.00 -13.82
N ILE A 25 11.42 -0.43 -13.46
CA ILE A 25 11.42 0.85 -12.73
C ILE A 25 11.04 2.02 -13.63
N LYS A 26 11.28 1.93 -14.94
CA LYS A 26 10.86 2.94 -15.91
C LYS A 26 9.33 3.10 -15.96
N PHE A 27 8.58 2.07 -15.60
CA PHE A 27 7.13 2.22 -15.43
C PHE A 27 6.78 3.37 -14.48
N TRP A 28 7.58 3.58 -13.44
CA TRP A 28 7.41 4.60 -12.42
C TRP A 28 8.04 5.97 -12.76
N ASP A 29 8.61 6.13 -13.95
CA ASP A 29 9.19 7.43 -14.37
C ASP A 29 8.11 8.43 -14.80
N GLU A 30 6.95 7.95 -15.21
CA GLU A 30 5.76 8.76 -15.47
C GLU A 30 4.74 8.56 -14.34
N GLN A 31 3.98 9.61 -14.02
CA GLN A 31 2.94 9.49 -13.00
C GLN A 31 1.96 8.37 -13.33
N ARG A 32 1.74 7.45 -12.40
CA ARG A 32 0.76 6.36 -12.53
C ARG A 32 -0.45 6.62 -11.66
N LYS A 33 -1.61 6.31 -12.22
CA LYS A 33 -2.92 6.55 -11.64
C LYS A 33 -3.64 5.21 -11.56
N GLY A 34 -3.98 4.81 -10.36
CA GLY A 34 -4.41 3.44 -10.10
C GLY A 34 -5.61 3.32 -9.18
N ALA A 35 -5.96 2.07 -8.93
CA ALA A 35 -6.99 1.69 -7.97
C ALA A 35 -6.55 0.48 -7.15
N ASN A 36 -7.19 0.28 -6.01
CA ASN A 36 -7.02 -0.89 -5.18
C ASN A 36 -8.08 -1.94 -5.50
N TRP A 37 -7.68 -3.22 -5.37
CA TRP A 37 -8.58 -4.36 -5.36
C TRP A 37 -8.18 -5.33 -4.25
N PHE A 38 -9.10 -5.55 -3.32
CA PHE A 38 -8.92 -6.42 -2.17
C PHE A 38 -10.09 -7.42 -2.11
N ASN A 39 -10.08 -8.32 -1.15
CA ASN A 39 -11.14 -9.25 -0.74
C ASN A 39 -11.45 -10.40 -1.71
N ASP A 40 -11.82 -10.17 -2.95
CA ASP A 40 -12.24 -11.21 -3.87
C ASP A 40 -11.26 -11.38 -5.05
N VAL A 41 -11.34 -12.52 -5.74
CA VAL A 41 -10.64 -12.71 -7.01
C VAL A 41 -11.25 -11.79 -8.06
N PRO A 42 -10.50 -10.88 -8.69
CA PRO A 42 -11.06 -10.02 -9.73
C PRO A 42 -11.48 -10.86 -10.94
N THR A 43 -12.65 -10.53 -11.50
CA THR A 43 -13.10 -11.13 -12.74
C THR A 43 -12.43 -10.47 -13.93
N ARG A 44 -12.42 -11.16 -15.09
CA ARG A 44 -11.94 -10.55 -16.34
C ARG A 44 -12.69 -9.27 -16.67
N ASP A 45 -14.02 -9.27 -16.57
CA ASP A 45 -14.85 -8.09 -16.81
C ASP A 45 -14.46 -6.89 -15.92
N TRP A 46 -14.06 -7.18 -14.67
CA TRP A 46 -13.58 -6.14 -13.76
C TRP A 46 -12.23 -5.57 -14.24
N LEU A 47 -11.29 -6.43 -14.63
CA LEU A 47 -9.98 -6.01 -15.13
C LEU A 47 -10.14 -5.18 -16.43
N GLU A 48 -10.98 -5.61 -17.35
CA GLU A 48 -11.31 -4.86 -18.58
C GLU A 48 -11.92 -3.50 -18.26
N ALA A 49 -12.89 -3.45 -17.35
CA ALA A 49 -13.51 -2.20 -16.93
C ALA A 49 -12.52 -1.24 -16.23
N ALA A 50 -11.57 -1.76 -15.45
CA ALA A 50 -10.50 -0.96 -14.85
C ALA A 50 -9.62 -0.34 -15.94
N LYS A 51 -9.23 -1.12 -16.96
CA LYS A 51 -8.45 -0.63 -18.10
C LYS A 51 -9.20 0.42 -18.90
N GLU A 52 -10.48 0.19 -19.19
CA GLU A 52 -11.37 1.13 -19.90
C GLU A 52 -11.58 2.45 -19.13
N ALA A 53 -11.57 2.38 -17.80
CA ALA A 53 -11.65 3.58 -16.96
C ALA A 53 -10.39 4.45 -17.00
N GLY A 54 -9.28 3.95 -17.56
CA GLY A 54 -7.99 4.64 -17.61
C GLY A 54 -7.06 4.31 -16.43
N ILE A 55 -7.35 3.24 -15.68
CA ILE A 55 -6.48 2.79 -14.59
C ILE A 55 -5.19 2.22 -15.17
N ASP A 56 -4.04 2.78 -14.78
CA ASP A 56 -2.70 2.33 -15.19
C ASP A 56 -2.24 1.11 -14.41
N VAL A 57 -2.52 1.11 -13.10
CA VAL A 57 -2.02 0.12 -12.17
C VAL A 57 -3.07 -0.26 -11.13
N VAL A 58 -3.18 -1.55 -10.84
CA VAL A 58 -3.99 -2.07 -9.75
C VAL A 58 -3.08 -2.55 -8.62
N ARG A 59 -3.30 -2.02 -7.41
CA ARG A 59 -2.71 -2.55 -6.19
C ARG A 59 -3.59 -3.69 -5.71
N LEU A 60 -3.11 -4.91 -5.91
CA LEU A 60 -3.86 -6.16 -5.73
C LEU A 60 -3.45 -6.86 -4.43
N ALA A 61 -4.41 -7.11 -3.54
CA ALA A 61 -4.20 -7.85 -2.29
C ALA A 61 -4.94 -9.20 -2.30
N PRO A 62 -4.26 -10.31 -2.61
CA PRO A 62 -4.90 -11.62 -2.67
C PRO A 62 -5.06 -12.31 -1.30
N SER A 63 -4.59 -11.72 -0.22
CA SER A 63 -4.50 -12.38 1.10
C SER A 63 -5.84 -12.87 1.69
N THR A 64 -6.96 -12.39 1.18
CA THR A 64 -8.30 -12.79 1.61
C THR A 64 -8.99 -13.75 0.65
N TRP A 65 -8.32 -14.13 -0.44
CA TRP A 65 -8.87 -15.09 -1.39
C TRP A 65 -8.99 -16.47 -0.74
N LYS A 66 -9.92 -17.26 -1.24
CA LYS A 66 -10.17 -18.61 -0.72
C LYS A 66 -8.97 -19.50 -1.01
N SER A 67 -8.44 -20.14 0.02
CA SER A 67 -7.41 -21.17 -0.05
C SER A 67 -7.95 -22.51 0.50
N GLU A 68 -7.36 -23.62 0.08
CA GLU A 68 -7.54 -24.92 0.74
C GLU A 68 -6.81 -24.98 2.08
N GLN A 69 -5.83 -24.10 2.26
CA GLN A 69 -5.09 -23.90 3.51
C GLN A 69 -5.73 -22.77 4.34
N LYS A 70 -5.11 -22.44 5.45
CA LYS A 70 -5.62 -21.40 6.36
C LYS A 70 -5.42 -19.99 5.84
N ASP A 71 -4.29 -19.71 5.22
CA ASP A 71 -3.89 -18.38 4.76
C ASP A 71 -3.44 -18.45 3.30
N PHE A 72 -4.08 -17.65 2.43
CA PHE A 72 -3.81 -17.67 0.99
C PHE A 72 -2.33 -17.37 0.68
N LEU A 73 -1.71 -18.13 -0.22
CA LEU A 73 -0.30 -18.18 -0.58
C LEU A 73 0.65 -18.65 0.54
N ILE A 74 0.35 -18.34 1.79
CA ILE A 74 1.24 -18.59 2.94
C ILE A 74 1.04 -20.01 3.49
N GLY A 75 -0.14 -20.60 3.28
CA GLY A 75 -0.56 -21.85 3.89
C GLY A 75 -0.94 -21.67 5.36
N ASN A 76 0.02 -21.28 6.21
CA ASN A 76 -0.24 -20.98 7.60
C ASN A 76 0.68 -19.87 8.12
N ALA A 77 0.11 -18.74 8.50
CA ALA A 77 0.88 -17.62 9.08
C ALA A 77 1.46 -17.95 10.49
N ASP A 78 1.09 -19.06 11.09
CA ASP A 78 1.68 -19.50 12.35
C ASP A 78 3.07 -20.13 12.12
N HIS A 79 3.29 -20.74 10.94
CA HIS A 79 4.55 -21.31 10.50
C HIS A 79 4.55 -21.43 8.97
N PHE A 80 5.54 -20.83 8.31
CA PHE A 80 5.65 -20.86 6.85
C PHE A 80 6.55 -22.01 6.38
N ASP A 81 5.96 -22.94 5.63
CA ASP A 81 6.66 -24.10 5.08
C ASP A 81 6.96 -23.97 3.57
N GLY A 82 6.36 -22.98 2.91
CA GLY A 82 6.47 -22.72 1.47
C GLY A 82 5.19 -22.17 0.88
N LEU A 83 5.25 -21.69 -0.36
CA LEU A 83 4.07 -21.18 -1.07
C LEU A 83 3.08 -22.31 -1.36
N VAL A 84 1.78 -22.02 -1.16
CA VAL A 84 0.71 -22.92 -1.56
C VAL A 84 0.57 -22.89 -3.07
N GLU A 85 0.88 -23.99 -3.74
CA GLU A 85 0.95 -24.06 -5.20
C GLU A 85 -0.39 -23.73 -5.87
N GLN A 86 -1.49 -24.24 -5.36
CA GLN A 86 -2.82 -23.97 -5.94
C GLN A 86 -3.20 -22.49 -5.83
N ASP A 87 -2.85 -21.84 -4.73
CA ASP A 87 -3.09 -20.40 -4.53
C ASP A 87 -2.23 -19.57 -5.49
N PHE A 88 -0.98 -20.01 -5.71
CA PHE A 88 -0.10 -19.35 -6.68
C PHE A 88 -0.62 -19.49 -8.12
N ILE A 89 -1.13 -20.64 -8.51
CA ILE A 89 -1.76 -20.85 -9.82
C ILE A 89 -2.94 -19.89 -9.99
N GLN A 90 -3.81 -19.76 -8.98
CA GLN A 90 -4.93 -18.82 -9.02
C GLN A 90 -4.47 -17.34 -9.16
N LEU A 91 -3.43 -16.94 -8.41
CA LEU A 91 -2.85 -15.61 -8.56
C LEU A 91 -2.31 -15.40 -9.96
N LYS A 92 -1.56 -16.38 -10.49
CA LYS A 92 -0.98 -16.32 -11.83
C LYS A 92 -2.04 -16.17 -12.93
N GLU A 93 -3.17 -16.87 -12.83
CA GLU A 93 -4.29 -16.76 -13.77
C GLU A 93 -4.84 -15.32 -13.84
N VAL A 94 -4.95 -14.64 -12.70
CA VAL A 94 -5.36 -13.22 -12.65
C VAL A 94 -4.30 -12.32 -13.28
N LEU A 95 -3.02 -12.58 -13.01
CA LEU A 95 -1.92 -11.82 -13.61
C LEU A 95 -1.83 -12.01 -15.12
N ASP A 96 -2.03 -13.24 -15.62
CA ASP A 96 -2.08 -13.54 -17.06
C ASP A 96 -3.23 -12.79 -17.73
N GLN A 97 -4.40 -12.70 -17.10
CA GLN A 97 -5.55 -11.93 -17.60
C GLN A 97 -5.25 -10.43 -17.63
N ALA A 98 -4.61 -9.90 -16.58
CA ALA A 98 -4.19 -8.51 -16.52
C ALA A 98 -3.18 -8.16 -17.62
N ASP A 99 -2.20 -9.02 -17.86
CA ASP A 99 -1.22 -8.84 -18.93
C ASP A 99 -1.86 -8.84 -20.30
N ALA A 100 -2.78 -9.78 -20.57
CA ALA A 100 -3.47 -9.90 -21.86
C ALA A 100 -4.24 -8.63 -22.27
N ILE A 101 -4.62 -7.79 -21.31
CA ILE A 101 -5.30 -6.50 -21.54
C ILE A 101 -4.37 -5.29 -21.30
N GLY A 102 -3.10 -5.51 -20.98
CA GLY A 102 -2.11 -4.46 -20.73
C GLY A 102 -2.34 -3.68 -19.44
N LEU A 103 -2.95 -4.29 -18.41
CA LEU A 103 -3.10 -3.74 -17.08
C LEU A 103 -1.91 -4.14 -16.21
N LYS A 104 -1.35 -3.19 -15.45
CA LYS A 104 -0.20 -3.45 -14.58
C LYS A 104 -0.62 -3.67 -13.13
N ILE A 105 0.15 -4.48 -12.42
CA ILE A 105 -0.18 -4.94 -11.06
C ILE A 105 0.97 -4.66 -10.10
N VAL A 106 0.64 -4.08 -8.96
CA VAL A 106 1.44 -4.12 -7.73
C VAL A 106 0.82 -5.17 -6.82
N VAL A 107 1.50 -6.26 -6.57
CA VAL A 107 1.02 -7.26 -5.60
C VAL A 107 1.37 -6.80 -4.19
N THR A 108 0.36 -6.73 -3.31
CA THR A 108 0.55 -6.45 -1.88
C THR A 108 0.08 -7.62 -1.02
N THR A 109 0.54 -7.70 0.22
CA THR A 109 0.10 -8.68 1.19
C THR A 109 -0.51 -8.01 2.41
N LEU A 110 -1.66 -8.51 2.86
CA LEU A 110 -2.29 -8.13 4.13
C LEU A 110 -1.84 -9.06 5.26
N SER A 111 -1.31 -10.24 4.91
CA SER A 111 -0.81 -11.24 5.85
C SER A 111 0.61 -11.62 5.50
N LEU A 112 1.40 -11.89 6.53
CA LEU A 112 2.72 -12.52 6.46
C LEU A 112 2.85 -13.54 7.60
N PRO A 113 3.85 -14.41 7.57
CA PRO A 113 4.17 -15.25 8.72
C PRO A 113 4.30 -14.40 10.01
N GLY A 114 3.51 -14.70 11.03
CA GLY A 114 3.43 -13.94 12.27
C GLY A 114 2.63 -12.64 12.24
N ALA A 115 2.00 -12.32 11.10
CA ALA A 115 1.14 -11.15 10.93
C ALA A 115 -0.08 -11.50 10.08
N ARG A 116 -0.98 -12.32 10.65
CA ARG A 116 -2.24 -12.66 9.97
C ARG A 116 -3.18 -11.47 9.95
N TYR A 117 -3.78 -11.21 8.79
CA TYR A 117 -4.75 -10.15 8.62
C TYR A 117 -5.91 -10.28 9.61
N ARG A 118 -6.34 -9.16 10.18
CA ARG A 118 -7.27 -9.12 11.30
C ARG A 118 -8.59 -9.85 11.00
N GLN A 119 -9.16 -9.69 9.81
CA GLN A 119 -10.40 -10.34 9.42
C GLN A 119 -10.25 -11.87 9.33
N ALA A 120 -9.08 -12.35 8.89
CA ALA A 120 -8.76 -13.78 8.86
C ALA A 120 -8.33 -14.31 10.24
N ASN A 121 -8.23 -13.46 11.27
CA ASN A 121 -7.80 -13.79 12.63
C ASN A 121 -8.90 -13.57 13.69
N GLY A 122 -10.17 -13.72 13.31
CA GLY A 122 -11.29 -13.54 14.23
C GLY A 122 -11.41 -12.11 14.77
N GLY A 123 -11.06 -11.11 13.98
CA GLY A 123 -11.09 -9.70 14.36
C GLY A 123 -9.95 -9.26 15.29
N LYS A 124 -8.98 -10.12 15.61
CA LYS A 124 -7.86 -9.83 16.51
C LYS A 124 -6.59 -9.50 15.72
N PRO A 125 -5.79 -8.51 16.13
CA PRO A 125 -4.49 -8.25 15.53
C PRO A 125 -3.52 -9.39 15.82
N ASP A 126 -2.67 -9.72 14.86
CA ASP A 126 -1.54 -10.64 15.04
C ASP A 126 -0.23 -9.84 14.96
N PHE A 127 0.45 -9.74 16.08
CA PHE A 127 1.66 -8.95 16.23
C PHE A 127 2.93 -9.79 16.41
N ARG A 128 2.88 -11.10 16.15
CA ARG A 128 4.02 -11.99 16.36
C ARG A 128 5.22 -11.61 15.50
N LEU A 129 5.00 -11.17 14.28
CA LEU A 129 6.06 -10.67 13.38
C LEU A 129 6.90 -9.57 14.06
N TRP A 130 6.26 -8.72 14.85
CA TRP A 130 6.91 -7.58 15.51
C TRP A 130 7.41 -7.87 16.93
N ARG A 131 7.17 -9.08 17.45
CA ARG A 131 7.53 -9.48 18.84
C ARG A 131 8.49 -10.65 18.89
N ASP A 132 8.44 -11.52 17.90
CA ASP A 132 9.16 -12.79 17.88
C ASP A 132 10.14 -12.84 16.70
N PRO A 133 11.45 -12.91 16.98
CA PRO A 133 12.49 -12.88 15.95
C PRO A 133 12.42 -14.02 14.92
N ARG A 134 11.67 -15.10 15.21
CA ARG A 134 11.51 -16.26 14.33
C ARG A 134 10.71 -15.94 13.07
N TYR A 135 9.88 -14.89 13.06
CA TYR A 135 8.98 -14.59 11.95
C TYR A 135 9.62 -13.74 10.84
N LEU A 136 10.56 -12.86 11.15
CA LEU A 136 11.24 -12.08 10.13
C LEU A 136 11.93 -12.94 9.04
N PRO A 137 12.70 -14.00 9.40
CA PRO A 137 13.25 -14.90 8.39
C PRO A 137 12.18 -15.60 7.54
N GLN A 138 11.04 -15.96 8.13
CA GLN A 138 9.94 -16.60 7.41
C GLN A 138 9.24 -15.62 6.45
N ALA A 139 9.03 -14.37 6.86
CA ALA A 139 8.50 -13.32 5.98
C ALA A 139 9.45 -13.02 4.81
N ALA A 140 10.75 -12.96 5.06
CA ALA A 140 11.77 -12.80 4.03
C ALA A 140 11.79 -14.00 3.06
N LEU A 141 11.69 -15.23 3.57
CA LEU A 141 11.62 -16.44 2.76
C LEU A 141 10.34 -16.48 1.89
N PHE A 142 9.20 -16.08 2.45
CA PHE A 142 7.94 -15.96 1.70
C PHE A 142 8.11 -15.04 0.50
N TRP A 143 8.64 -13.83 0.71
CA TRP A 143 8.86 -12.88 -0.37
C TRP A 143 9.91 -13.35 -1.37
N LYS A 144 10.99 -13.98 -0.93
CA LYS A 144 11.97 -14.58 -1.83
C LYS A 144 11.33 -15.60 -2.76
N GLN A 145 10.53 -16.52 -2.23
CA GLN A 145 9.84 -17.54 -3.02
C GLN A 145 8.81 -16.92 -3.97
N LEU A 146 8.01 -15.96 -3.51
CA LEU A 146 7.01 -15.29 -4.34
C LEU A 146 7.68 -14.48 -5.46
N ALA A 147 8.71 -13.69 -5.14
CA ALA A 147 9.47 -12.92 -6.13
C ALA A 147 10.14 -13.83 -7.17
N GLN A 148 10.74 -14.96 -6.76
CA GLN A 148 11.31 -15.96 -7.69
C GLN A 148 10.30 -16.43 -8.73
N ARG A 149 9.02 -16.56 -8.34
CA ARG A 149 7.93 -17.03 -9.20
C ARG A 149 7.37 -15.91 -10.09
N LEU A 150 7.40 -14.65 -9.62
CA LEU A 150 6.76 -13.49 -10.27
C LEU A 150 7.71 -12.63 -11.10
N LYS A 151 9.03 -12.71 -10.90
CA LYS A 151 10.02 -11.76 -11.44
C LYS A 151 9.93 -11.49 -12.95
N ASN A 152 9.57 -12.50 -13.73
CA ASN A 152 9.48 -12.39 -15.18
C ASN A 152 8.05 -12.09 -15.66
N HIS A 153 7.08 -11.95 -14.76
CA HIS A 153 5.70 -11.72 -15.16
C HIS A 153 5.51 -10.27 -15.67
N PRO A 154 5.05 -10.08 -16.93
CA PRO A 154 5.03 -8.75 -17.53
C PRO A 154 3.98 -7.81 -16.94
N ALA A 155 2.91 -8.32 -16.32
CA ALA A 155 1.95 -7.49 -15.59
C ALA A 155 2.53 -6.92 -14.29
N ILE A 156 3.56 -7.55 -13.69
CA ILE A 156 4.11 -7.14 -12.38
C ILE A 156 5.05 -5.96 -12.54
N VAL A 157 4.71 -4.86 -11.89
CA VAL A 157 5.51 -3.62 -11.83
C VAL A 157 5.93 -3.24 -10.41
N GLY A 158 5.57 -4.04 -9.40
CA GLY A 158 6.00 -3.81 -8.03
C GLY A 158 5.54 -4.87 -7.03
N TYR A 159 6.31 -5.02 -5.96
CA TYR A 159 5.98 -5.83 -4.78
C TYR A 159 5.80 -4.90 -3.59
N ASN A 160 4.57 -4.74 -3.12
CA ASN A 160 4.31 -4.02 -1.88
C ASN A 160 4.38 -5.02 -0.71
N ILE A 161 5.49 -4.99 0.00
CA ILE A 161 5.93 -6.09 0.86
C ILE A 161 5.09 -6.34 2.11
N LEU A 162 4.36 -5.34 2.58
CA LEU A 162 3.35 -5.47 3.63
C LEU A 162 2.44 -4.25 3.63
N ASN A 163 1.13 -4.48 3.54
CA ASN A 163 0.14 -3.43 3.70
C ASN A 163 0.12 -2.92 5.14
N GLU A 164 0.21 -1.60 5.31
CA GLU A 164 -0.07 -0.90 6.57
C GLU A 164 0.62 -1.48 7.81
N PRO A 165 1.96 -1.59 7.84
CA PRO A 165 2.68 -2.13 8.99
C PRO A 165 2.45 -1.26 10.25
N VAL A 166 2.27 -1.94 11.40
CA VAL A 166 2.00 -1.27 12.70
C VAL A 166 2.85 -1.83 13.85
N PRO A 167 4.19 -1.86 13.71
CA PRO A 167 5.07 -2.35 14.78
C PRO A 167 4.90 -1.55 16.07
N GLU A 168 4.54 -0.27 15.97
CA GLU A 168 4.29 0.63 17.07
C GLU A 168 3.18 0.09 17.99
N ARG A 169 2.07 -0.32 17.40
CA ARG A 169 0.93 -0.91 18.11
C ARG A 169 1.28 -2.24 18.77
N ALA A 170 2.16 -3.01 18.13
CA ALA A 170 2.61 -4.29 18.66
C ALA A 170 3.30 -4.16 20.03
N LEU A 171 3.98 -3.06 20.28
CA LEU A 171 4.68 -2.78 21.53
C LEU A 171 3.94 -1.79 22.44
N GLY A 172 2.66 -1.51 22.14
CA GLY A 172 1.79 -0.74 23.02
C GLY A 172 1.86 0.77 22.85
N LEU A 173 2.53 1.27 21.80
CA LEU A 173 2.42 2.69 21.45
C LEU A 173 0.97 2.96 21.03
N ARG A 174 0.31 3.87 21.74
CA ARG A 174 -1.12 4.13 21.52
C ARG A 174 -1.35 5.25 20.52
N ASP A 175 -0.56 6.31 20.62
CA ASP A 175 -0.63 7.47 19.77
C ASP A 175 0.78 8.04 19.55
N PRO A 176 1.29 8.03 18.30
CA PRO A 176 2.62 8.55 18.01
C PRO A 176 2.72 10.06 18.16
N ARG A 177 1.58 10.76 18.20
CA ARG A 177 1.52 12.21 18.37
C ARG A 177 1.71 12.66 19.82
N THR A 178 1.52 11.76 20.77
CA THR A 178 1.66 12.03 22.21
C THR A 178 2.92 11.44 22.84
N GLN A 179 3.73 10.71 22.05
CA GLN A 179 4.91 10.01 22.54
C GLN A 179 6.13 10.33 21.68
N ASP A 180 7.31 10.28 22.29
CA ASP A 180 8.56 10.49 21.57
C ASP A 180 8.87 9.31 20.65
N MET A 181 8.48 9.46 19.37
CA MET A 181 8.73 8.47 18.33
C MET A 181 10.23 8.26 18.07
N MET A 182 11.06 9.28 18.25
CA MET A 182 12.51 9.12 18.07
C MET A 182 13.12 8.25 19.19
N ALA A 183 12.71 8.47 20.43
CA ALA A 183 13.11 7.62 21.55
C ALA A 183 12.57 6.20 21.40
N TRP A 184 11.31 6.04 20.94
CA TRP A 184 10.74 4.73 20.64
C TRP A 184 11.53 3.99 19.56
N ARG A 185 11.86 4.65 18.44
CA ARG A 185 12.67 4.07 17.37
C ARG A 185 14.05 3.64 17.85
N ALA A 186 14.71 4.46 18.67
CA ALA A 186 16.01 4.10 19.25
C ALA A 186 15.90 2.82 20.10
N LYS A 187 14.81 2.69 20.89
CA LYS A 187 14.54 1.52 21.72
C LYS A 187 14.30 0.24 20.91
N VAL A 188 13.61 0.34 19.77
CA VAL A 188 13.25 -0.85 18.96
C VAL A 188 14.29 -1.20 17.91
N LYS A 189 15.31 -0.39 17.73
CA LYS A 189 16.37 -0.61 16.73
C LYS A 189 16.97 -2.01 16.88
N ASN A 190 17.07 -2.73 15.77
CA ASN A 190 17.56 -4.12 15.68
C ASN A 190 16.68 -5.17 16.39
N THR A 191 15.53 -4.80 16.95
CA THR A 191 14.53 -5.75 17.47
C THR A 191 13.59 -6.23 16.36
N PRO A 192 12.69 -7.19 16.60
CA PRO A 192 11.63 -7.54 15.65
C PRO A 192 10.72 -6.38 15.26
N ALA A 193 10.52 -5.38 16.12
CA ALA A 193 9.67 -4.22 15.87
C ALA A 193 10.35 -3.09 15.08
N ASP A 194 11.58 -3.28 14.66
CA ASP A 194 12.28 -2.34 13.79
C ASP A 194 11.81 -2.50 12.34
N LEU A 195 10.90 -1.62 11.91
CA LEU A 195 10.35 -1.63 10.55
C LEU A 195 11.45 -1.43 9.49
N ASN A 196 12.44 -0.58 9.76
CA ASN A 196 13.52 -0.35 8.80
C ASN A 196 14.38 -1.62 8.61
N ARG A 197 14.64 -2.36 9.69
CA ARG A 197 15.30 -3.66 9.62
C ARG A 197 14.45 -4.70 8.89
N PHE A 198 13.13 -4.73 9.14
CA PHE A 198 12.19 -5.60 8.42
C PHE A 198 12.26 -5.33 6.91
N ASN A 199 12.09 -4.08 6.50
CA ASN A 199 12.12 -3.69 5.10
C ASN A 199 13.45 -4.08 4.44
N ALA A 200 14.57 -3.77 5.08
CA ALA A 200 15.90 -4.11 4.56
C ALA A 200 16.07 -5.63 4.36
N LYS A 201 15.64 -6.45 5.33
CA LYS A 201 15.81 -7.90 5.26
C LYS A 201 14.89 -8.57 4.23
N VAL A 202 13.67 -8.08 4.06
CA VAL A 202 12.76 -8.59 3.04
C VAL A 202 13.26 -8.20 1.64
N VAL A 203 13.69 -6.95 1.44
CA VAL A 203 14.24 -6.50 0.15
C VAL A 203 15.53 -7.24 -0.18
N GLU A 204 16.45 -7.44 0.77
CA GLU A 204 17.64 -8.26 0.58
C GLU A 204 17.30 -9.67 0.06
N ALA A 205 16.32 -10.33 0.65
CA ALA A 205 15.87 -11.66 0.24
C ALA A 205 15.21 -11.67 -1.16
N ILE A 206 14.45 -10.63 -1.51
CA ILE A 206 13.90 -10.45 -2.87
C ILE A 206 15.06 -10.30 -3.86
N ARG A 207 16.04 -9.45 -3.57
CA ARG A 207 17.17 -9.16 -4.47
C ARG A 207 18.10 -10.36 -4.73
N GLU A 208 18.09 -11.36 -3.87
CA GLU A 208 18.78 -12.63 -4.16
C GLU A 208 18.22 -13.35 -5.40
N VAL A 209 16.97 -13.10 -5.77
CA VAL A 209 16.28 -13.81 -6.85
C VAL A 209 15.68 -12.89 -7.93
N ASP A 210 15.42 -11.63 -7.60
CA ASP A 210 14.82 -10.64 -8.51
C ASP A 210 15.51 -9.28 -8.31
N GLN A 211 16.32 -8.88 -9.28
CA GLN A 211 17.09 -7.64 -9.26
C GLN A 211 16.45 -6.52 -10.10
N GLU A 212 15.24 -6.73 -10.64
CA GLU A 212 14.61 -5.82 -11.59
C GLU A 212 13.27 -5.27 -11.13
N THR A 213 12.49 -6.06 -10.38
CA THR A 213 11.15 -5.62 -9.99
C THR A 213 11.21 -4.62 -8.83
N PRO A 214 10.58 -3.44 -8.98
CA PRO A 214 10.49 -2.45 -7.91
C PRO A 214 9.83 -3.01 -6.65
N VAL A 215 10.31 -2.55 -5.49
CA VAL A 215 9.68 -2.85 -4.21
C VAL A 215 8.96 -1.62 -3.69
N VAL A 216 7.70 -1.77 -3.32
CA VAL A 216 6.88 -0.71 -2.72
C VAL A 216 6.87 -0.89 -1.21
N ILE A 217 7.21 0.15 -0.47
CA ILE A 217 7.35 0.12 0.98
C ILE A 217 6.37 1.10 1.62
N ASP A 218 5.42 0.57 2.36
CA ASP A 218 4.55 1.37 3.22
C ASP A 218 5.31 1.80 4.47
N CYS A 219 5.16 3.06 4.90
CA CYS A 219 5.67 3.51 6.18
C CYS A 219 4.87 2.93 7.36
N GLY A 220 5.31 3.15 8.58
CA GLY A 220 4.63 2.70 9.80
C GLY A 220 3.27 3.36 10.02
N TRP A 221 2.63 3.02 11.14
CA TRP A 221 1.37 3.60 11.59
C TRP A 221 0.27 3.59 10.50
N TRP A 222 -0.01 2.38 9.93
CA TRP A 222 -0.97 2.20 8.83
C TRP A 222 -0.63 3.03 7.58
N ALA A 223 0.65 3.16 7.27
CA ALA A 223 1.17 3.96 6.17
C ALA A 223 0.76 5.46 6.23
N ALA A 224 0.44 6.00 7.41
CA ALA A 224 0.04 7.38 7.56
C ALA A 224 1.14 8.36 7.12
N ALA A 225 0.75 9.43 6.41
CA ALA A 225 1.70 10.38 5.80
C ALA A 225 2.75 10.95 6.78
N PHE A 226 2.37 11.22 8.04
CA PHE A 226 3.30 11.70 9.05
C PHE A 226 4.36 10.67 9.45
N ALA A 227 4.03 9.37 9.38
CA ALA A 227 4.94 8.30 9.81
C ALA A 227 6.11 8.06 8.84
N ILE A 228 6.05 8.62 7.64
CA ILE A 228 7.16 8.53 6.68
C ILE A 228 8.45 9.18 7.21
N GLU A 229 8.35 10.16 8.10
CA GLU A 229 9.50 10.82 8.74
C GLU A 229 10.39 9.82 9.50
N TYR A 230 9.84 8.69 9.91
CA TYR A 230 10.51 7.64 10.65
C TYR A 230 11.03 6.51 9.77
N LEU A 231 10.76 6.56 8.47
CA LEU A 231 11.26 5.60 7.51
C LEU A 231 12.67 5.99 7.04
N GLU A 232 13.60 5.05 7.06
CA GLU A 232 14.94 5.23 6.51
C GLU A 232 14.96 4.72 5.07
N PRO A 233 15.38 5.54 4.09
CA PRO A 233 15.51 5.06 2.72
C PRO A 233 16.46 3.86 2.62
N LEU A 234 16.09 2.89 1.82
CA LEU A 234 16.94 1.74 1.53
C LEU A 234 18.05 2.12 0.53
N ARG A 235 19.15 1.41 0.58
CA ARG A 235 20.23 1.48 -0.41
C ARG A 235 19.90 0.58 -1.62
N ASP A 236 18.79 0.93 -2.29
CA ASP A 236 18.26 0.19 -3.42
C ASP A 236 17.52 1.21 -4.31
N ASP A 237 17.94 1.36 -5.55
CA ASP A 237 17.41 2.35 -6.49
C ASP A 237 16.02 1.95 -7.05
N LEU A 238 15.60 0.71 -6.83
CA LEU A 238 14.32 0.16 -7.29
C LEU A 238 13.25 0.17 -6.18
N VAL A 239 13.23 1.21 -5.35
CA VAL A 239 12.25 1.35 -4.27
C VAL A 239 11.30 2.51 -4.55
N VAL A 240 10.02 2.24 -4.36
CA VAL A 240 8.93 3.22 -4.33
C VAL A 240 8.39 3.29 -2.91
N TYR A 241 8.31 4.46 -2.33
CA TYR A 241 7.86 4.68 -0.95
C TYR A 241 6.39 5.04 -0.93
N SER A 242 5.63 4.34 -0.10
CA SER A 242 4.17 4.43 -0.10
C SER A 242 3.65 5.03 1.21
N ILE A 243 2.61 5.84 1.06
CA ILE A 243 1.75 6.35 2.14
C ILE A 243 0.30 6.07 1.81
N HIS A 244 -0.55 6.07 2.85
CA HIS A 244 -2.00 6.09 2.70
C HIS A 244 -2.57 7.42 3.20
N MET A 245 -3.64 7.91 2.54
CA MET A 245 -4.22 9.20 2.85
C MET A 245 -5.73 9.11 3.06
N TYR A 246 -6.10 8.95 4.32
CA TYR A 246 -7.50 8.97 4.79
C TYR A 246 -7.74 10.07 5.81
N GLU A 247 -6.78 10.99 5.98
CA GLU A 247 -6.88 12.05 6.99
C GLU A 247 -7.76 13.23 6.51
N PRO A 248 -8.48 13.88 7.41
CA PRO A 248 -8.65 13.48 8.80
C PRO A 248 -9.72 12.39 8.94
N TYR A 249 -9.41 11.33 9.68
CA TYR A 249 -10.29 10.17 9.84
C TYR A 249 -11.66 10.53 10.45
N SER A 250 -11.72 11.61 11.23
CA SER A 250 -12.96 12.18 11.75
C SER A 250 -13.93 12.60 10.63
N TYR A 251 -13.42 13.04 9.49
CA TYR A 251 -14.20 13.39 8.31
C TYR A 251 -14.46 12.20 7.39
N THR A 252 -13.39 11.47 7.01
CA THR A 252 -13.45 10.48 5.94
C THR A 252 -14.19 9.21 6.32
N ASN A 253 -14.20 8.84 7.61
CA ASN A 253 -14.89 7.64 8.08
C ASN A 253 -16.34 7.94 8.45
N ARG A 254 -17.29 7.23 7.82
CA ARG A 254 -18.72 7.43 8.02
C ARG A 254 -19.17 7.33 9.48
N LYS A 255 -18.65 6.31 10.20
CA LYS A 255 -19.07 6.08 11.60
C LYS A 255 -18.57 7.18 12.53
N THR A 256 -17.32 7.63 12.30
CA THR A 256 -16.70 8.70 13.07
C THR A 256 -17.30 10.06 12.71
N ASN A 257 -17.53 10.33 11.42
CA ASN A 257 -18.17 11.56 10.95
C ASN A 257 -19.64 11.65 11.42
N ASN A 258 -20.39 10.61 11.23
CA ASN A 258 -21.80 10.53 11.60
C ASN A 258 -22.63 11.76 11.16
N GLY A 259 -22.34 12.30 9.97
CA GLY A 259 -23.01 13.48 9.41
C GLY A 259 -22.63 14.82 10.03
N ARG A 260 -21.62 14.87 10.92
CA ARG A 260 -21.22 16.11 11.63
C ARG A 260 -20.39 17.06 10.79
N PHE A 261 -19.60 16.53 9.89
CA PHE A 261 -18.58 17.30 9.16
C PHE A 261 -18.82 17.24 7.65
N HIS A 262 -18.43 18.31 6.97
CA HIS A 262 -18.47 18.42 5.51
C HIS A 262 -17.15 18.98 4.97
N TYR A 263 -16.88 18.79 3.69
CA TYR A 263 -15.71 19.34 3.00
C TYR A 263 -16.16 20.30 1.89
N PRO A 264 -15.48 21.47 1.72
CA PRO A 264 -14.59 22.08 2.70
C PRO A 264 -15.37 22.56 3.91
N GLY A 265 -14.71 22.57 5.10
CA GLY A 265 -15.40 23.01 6.31
C GLY A 265 -14.66 22.70 7.60
N LYS A 266 -15.31 22.97 8.71
CA LYS A 266 -14.75 22.74 10.04
C LYS A 266 -14.81 21.26 10.39
N VAL A 267 -13.69 20.70 10.82
CA VAL A 267 -13.55 19.31 11.27
C VAL A 267 -12.71 19.25 12.54
N LEU A 268 -12.84 18.16 13.28
CA LEU A 268 -11.97 17.89 14.41
C LEU A 268 -10.80 17.02 13.93
N VAL A 269 -9.58 17.46 14.15
CA VAL A 269 -8.37 16.66 13.97
C VAL A 269 -7.73 16.39 15.30
N GLU A 270 -7.11 15.23 15.42
CA GLU A 270 -6.33 14.89 16.59
C GLU A 270 -4.95 15.50 16.46
N THR A 271 -4.47 16.18 17.50
CA THR A 271 -3.15 16.83 17.56
C THR A 271 -2.43 16.45 18.85
N ASP A 272 -1.12 16.62 18.82
CA ASP A 272 -0.30 16.47 20.02
C ASP A 272 -0.64 17.52 21.07
N ALA A 273 -0.73 17.07 22.30
CA ALA A 273 -0.93 17.93 23.45
C ALA A 273 -0.15 17.41 24.69
N GLY A 274 1.10 17.02 24.48
CA GLY A 274 1.89 16.37 25.54
C GLY A 274 1.43 14.95 25.79
N ASP A 275 1.02 14.62 27.01
CA ASP A 275 0.59 13.27 27.37
C ASP A 275 -0.85 12.92 26.92
N GLU A 276 -1.58 13.86 26.33
CA GLU A 276 -2.97 13.69 25.94
C GLU A 276 -3.18 14.05 24.46
N THR A 277 -3.98 13.22 23.75
CA THR A 277 -4.48 13.57 22.44
C THR A 277 -5.60 14.60 22.57
N ARG A 278 -5.44 15.76 21.96
CA ARG A 278 -6.50 16.78 21.88
C ARG A 278 -7.15 16.77 20.53
N GLN A 279 -8.46 17.00 20.52
CA GLN A 279 -9.17 17.31 19.31
C GLN A 279 -9.16 18.82 19.10
N VAL A 280 -8.64 19.25 17.97
CA VAL A 280 -8.59 20.66 17.58
C VAL A 280 -9.47 20.85 16.35
N GLU A 281 -10.30 21.89 16.38
CA GLU A 281 -11.07 22.27 15.21
C GLU A 281 -10.16 22.95 14.19
N VAL A 282 -10.16 22.43 12.97
CA VAL A 282 -9.47 23.02 11.82
C VAL A 282 -10.45 23.29 10.69
N ASN A 283 -10.15 24.24 9.85
CA ASN A 283 -10.89 24.50 8.62
C ASN A 283 -10.30 23.60 7.52
N LEU A 284 -10.88 22.41 7.35
CA LEU A 284 -10.43 21.45 6.35
C LEU A 284 -10.68 22.02 4.95
N SER A 285 -9.60 22.13 4.20
CA SER A 285 -9.53 22.64 2.84
C SER A 285 -8.33 22.04 2.14
N ILE A 286 -8.13 22.32 0.86
CA ILE A 286 -6.93 21.88 0.13
C ILE A 286 -5.63 22.29 0.84
N THR A 287 -5.58 23.49 1.42
CA THR A 287 -4.41 23.96 2.17
C THR A 287 -4.12 23.11 3.41
N GLU A 288 -5.16 22.68 4.13
CA GLU A 288 -4.97 21.79 5.29
C GLU A 288 -4.58 20.38 4.84
N LEU A 289 -5.10 19.87 3.71
CA LEU A 289 -4.65 18.61 3.12
C LEU A 289 -3.17 18.67 2.72
N GLU A 290 -2.73 19.78 2.11
CA GLU A 290 -1.31 20.00 1.78
C GLU A 290 -0.43 20.01 3.03
N LYS A 291 -0.92 20.59 4.12
CA LYS A 291 -0.20 20.61 5.41
C LYS A 291 -0.10 19.19 6.01
N MET A 292 -1.16 18.40 5.94
CA MET A 292 -1.14 17.00 6.39
C MET A 292 -0.16 16.14 5.58
N LEU A 293 0.07 16.47 4.31
CA LEU A 293 1.02 15.81 3.42
C LEU A 293 2.45 16.40 3.47
N SER A 294 2.65 17.52 4.20
CA SER A 294 3.96 18.17 4.29
C SER A 294 5.08 17.28 4.85
N PRO A 295 4.85 16.33 5.78
CA PRO A 295 5.89 15.40 6.22
C PRO A 295 6.51 14.62 5.07
N VAL A 296 5.71 14.20 4.08
CA VAL A 296 6.21 13.48 2.90
C VAL A 296 7.13 14.36 2.08
N VAL A 297 6.73 15.61 1.83
CA VAL A 297 7.54 16.59 1.08
C VAL A 297 8.87 16.88 1.80
N GLN A 298 8.83 17.03 3.12
CA GLN A 298 10.02 17.27 3.93
C GLN A 298 10.95 16.06 3.92
N TRP A 299 10.40 14.85 4.05
CA TRP A 299 11.16 13.61 4.00
C TRP A 299 11.82 13.40 2.63
N GLN A 300 11.10 13.60 1.52
CA GLN A 300 11.66 13.57 0.16
C GLN A 300 12.85 14.52 0.03
N LYS A 301 12.67 15.76 0.46
CA LYS A 301 13.71 16.79 0.38
C LYS A 301 14.94 16.43 1.23
N LYS A 302 14.73 15.96 2.44
CA LYS A 302 15.78 15.53 3.38
C LYS A 302 16.60 14.38 2.80
N HIS A 303 15.96 13.41 2.18
CA HIS A 303 16.59 12.19 1.69
C HIS A 303 16.88 12.21 0.18
N ARG A 304 16.55 13.29 -0.52
CA ARG A 304 16.71 13.46 -1.98
C ARG A 304 15.98 12.40 -2.78
N ILE A 305 14.78 12.02 -2.33
CA ILE A 305 13.93 11.06 -3.02
C ILE A 305 13.16 11.78 -4.14
N ALA A 306 13.24 11.27 -5.35
CA ALA A 306 12.52 11.83 -6.49
C ALA A 306 10.99 11.69 -6.33
N SER A 307 10.23 12.62 -6.91
CA SER A 307 8.77 12.62 -6.80
C SER A 307 8.14 11.34 -7.37
N ASN A 308 8.70 10.83 -8.45
CA ASN A 308 8.31 9.56 -9.08
C ASN A 308 8.79 8.31 -8.30
N ARG A 309 9.13 8.45 -7.05
CA ARG A 309 9.38 7.35 -6.10
C ARG A 309 8.46 7.44 -4.88
N ILE A 310 7.40 8.29 -4.98
CA ILE A 310 6.33 8.36 -3.98
C ILE A 310 5.04 7.82 -4.58
N PHE A 311 4.40 6.94 -3.84
CA PHE A 311 3.13 6.33 -4.17
C PHE A 311 2.12 6.55 -3.04
N VAL A 312 1.02 7.23 -3.34
CA VAL A 312 -0.13 7.24 -2.45
C VAL A 312 -0.89 5.94 -2.71
N GLY A 313 -0.48 4.86 -2.00
CA GLY A 313 -0.93 3.49 -2.25
C GLY A 313 -2.42 3.29 -1.98
N GLU A 314 -2.97 4.07 -1.04
CA GLU A 314 -4.40 4.15 -0.80
C GLU A 314 -4.79 5.59 -0.46
N PHE A 315 -5.95 6.01 -0.94
CA PHE A 315 -6.63 7.21 -0.46
C PHE A 315 -8.12 7.13 -0.75
N GLY A 316 -8.88 7.89 0.01
CA GLY A 316 -10.32 7.97 -0.19
C GLY A 316 -11.07 8.53 1.00
N CYS A 317 -12.38 8.56 0.88
CA CYS A 317 -13.32 8.81 1.96
C CYS A 317 -14.58 8.00 1.72
N ASN A 318 -15.38 7.79 2.75
CA ASN A 318 -16.68 7.17 2.54
C ASN A 318 -17.51 8.04 1.58
N ARG A 319 -18.03 7.45 0.52
CA ARG A 319 -18.78 8.13 -0.57
C ARG A 319 -20.01 8.91 -0.08
N THR A 320 -20.50 8.62 1.13
CA THR A 320 -21.70 9.25 1.69
C THR A 320 -21.40 10.45 2.60
N VAL A 321 -20.12 10.80 2.84
CA VAL A 321 -19.79 12.01 3.60
C VAL A 321 -20.02 13.26 2.74
N SER A 322 -20.43 14.33 3.38
CA SER A 322 -20.76 15.58 2.65
C SER A 322 -19.50 16.23 2.08
N GLY A 323 -19.50 16.58 0.77
CA GLY A 323 -18.36 17.15 0.08
C GLY A 323 -17.31 16.15 -0.37
N ALA A 324 -17.62 14.84 -0.39
CA ALA A 324 -16.68 13.79 -0.79
C ALA A 324 -16.07 13.99 -2.18
N ALA A 325 -16.84 14.49 -3.16
CA ALA A 325 -16.34 14.76 -4.51
C ALA A 325 -15.25 15.84 -4.52
N ASP A 326 -15.45 16.92 -3.78
CA ASP A 326 -14.49 18.03 -3.68
C ASP A 326 -13.22 17.58 -2.92
N TYR A 327 -13.40 16.79 -1.83
CA TYR A 327 -12.28 16.21 -1.09
C TYR A 327 -11.39 15.33 -1.97
N LEU A 328 -11.99 14.42 -2.74
CA LEU A 328 -11.27 13.54 -3.67
C LEU A 328 -10.57 14.35 -4.76
N SER A 329 -11.27 15.32 -5.35
CA SER A 329 -10.71 16.20 -6.39
C SER A 329 -9.50 16.99 -5.87
N ASP A 330 -9.59 17.57 -4.68
CA ASP A 330 -8.50 18.33 -4.08
C ASP A 330 -7.30 17.45 -3.70
N LEU A 331 -7.52 16.23 -3.17
CA LEU A 331 -6.44 15.27 -2.94
C LEU A 331 -5.71 14.92 -4.22
N ILE A 332 -6.44 14.53 -5.27
CA ILE A 332 -5.86 14.15 -6.56
C ILE A 332 -5.08 15.33 -7.15
N LYS A 333 -5.62 16.54 -7.06
CA LYS A 333 -4.93 17.76 -7.47
C LYS A 333 -3.59 17.95 -6.75
N VAL A 334 -3.55 17.71 -5.43
CA VAL A 334 -2.32 17.80 -4.64
C VAL A 334 -1.32 16.73 -5.08
N PHE A 335 -1.75 15.50 -5.35
CA PHE A 335 -0.86 14.44 -5.83
C PHE A 335 -0.32 14.73 -7.22
N ASN A 336 -1.17 15.20 -8.14
CA ASN A 336 -0.78 15.54 -9.51
C ASN A 336 0.22 16.70 -9.55
N GLN A 337 0.02 17.76 -8.75
CA GLN A 337 0.96 18.88 -8.63
C GLN A 337 2.35 18.46 -8.15
N ARG A 338 2.44 17.34 -7.40
CA ARG A 338 3.69 16.80 -6.88
C ARG A 338 4.27 15.70 -7.74
N ASN A 339 3.58 15.31 -8.82
CA ASN A 339 3.92 14.16 -9.64
C ASN A 339 4.09 12.86 -8.81
N TRP A 340 3.25 12.68 -7.78
CA TRP A 340 3.18 11.46 -7.00
C TRP A 340 2.24 10.47 -7.68
N HIS A 341 2.61 9.20 -7.73
CA HIS A 341 1.69 8.13 -8.14
C HIS A 341 0.58 7.99 -7.10
N TRP A 342 -0.58 7.51 -7.53
CA TRP A 342 -1.68 7.28 -6.61
C TRP A 342 -2.60 6.13 -7.04
N ALA A 343 -3.22 5.46 -6.05
CA ALA A 343 -4.25 4.47 -6.25
C ALA A 343 -5.40 4.71 -5.27
N PHE A 344 -6.58 5.02 -5.80
CA PHE A 344 -7.74 5.25 -4.95
C PHE A 344 -8.31 3.94 -4.40
N PHE A 345 -8.89 4.00 -3.23
CA PHE A 345 -9.59 2.90 -2.60
C PHE A 345 -11.10 3.18 -2.69
N THR A 346 -11.90 2.44 -3.50
CA THR A 346 -11.53 1.35 -4.41
C THR A 346 -12.42 1.35 -5.67
N PHE A 347 -12.00 0.68 -6.73
CA PHE A 347 -12.78 0.59 -7.96
C PHE A 347 -13.75 -0.59 -7.90
N ARG A 348 -15.05 -0.31 -8.03
CA ARG A 348 -16.14 -1.31 -8.10
C ARG A 348 -16.18 -2.33 -6.96
N GLN A 349 -15.72 -1.94 -5.78
CA GLN A 349 -15.78 -2.74 -4.57
C GLN A 349 -16.23 -1.84 -3.41
N ASP A 350 -17.50 -1.97 -2.96
CA ASP A 350 -18.06 -1.10 -1.93
C ASP A 350 -17.61 -1.53 -0.52
N SER A 351 -16.31 -1.63 -0.34
CA SER A 351 -15.70 -1.95 0.94
C SER A 351 -16.14 -0.96 2.01
N TRP A 352 -16.38 -1.45 3.20
CA TRP A 352 -16.88 -0.68 4.34
C TRP A 352 -18.17 0.10 4.04
N ASP A 353 -19.04 -0.42 3.15
CA ASP A 353 -20.32 0.18 2.74
C ASP A 353 -20.19 1.64 2.26
N GLY A 354 -19.16 1.93 1.50
CA GLY A 354 -18.96 3.30 1.08
C GLY A 354 -17.72 3.66 0.28
N MET A 355 -17.08 2.71 -0.42
CA MET A 355 -15.86 3.00 -1.16
C MET A 355 -15.98 2.80 -2.68
N ASP A 356 -17.14 2.36 -3.19
CA ASP A 356 -17.41 2.33 -4.63
C ASP A 356 -18.04 3.66 -5.08
N TYR A 357 -17.22 4.53 -5.63
CA TYR A 357 -17.64 5.90 -6.01
C TYR A 357 -18.59 5.94 -7.21
N GLU A 358 -18.65 4.88 -8.04
CA GLU A 358 -19.64 4.79 -9.11
C GLU A 358 -21.08 4.64 -8.60
N LEU A 359 -21.26 4.27 -7.33
CA LEU A 359 -22.57 4.19 -6.68
C LEU A 359 -23.13 5.56 -6.22
N GLY A 360 -22.31 6.62 -6.28
CA GLY A 360 -22.68 7.96 -5.86
C GLY A 360 -22.81 8.13 -4.34
N ALA A 361 -23.22 9.34 -3.91
CA ALA A 361 -23.21 9.74 -2.50
C ALA A 361 -24.36 9.15 -1.65
N LYS A 362 -25.37 8.55 -2.28
CA LYS A 362 -26.54 8.06 -1.53
C LYS A 362 -26.24 6.69 -0.91
N PRO A 363 -26.50 6.51 0.41
CA PRO A 363 -26.44 5.20 1.01
C PRO A 363 -27.52 4.27 0.45
N PRO A 364 -27.35 2.94 0.54
CA PRO A 364 -28.39 1.99 0.20
C PRO A 364 -29.66 2.27 1.01
N GLY A 365 -30.82 2.21 0.37
CA GLY A 365 -32.11 2.39 1.03
C GLY A 365 -32.54 1.18 1.86
N ALA A 366 -33.63 1.34 2.64
CA ALA A 366 -34.15 0.28 3.50
C ALA A 366 -34.45 -1.04 2.75
N ALA A 367 -34.97 -0.96 1.52
CA ALA A 367 -35.27 -2.14 0.70
C ALA A 367 -34.01 -2.99 0.39
N TYR A 368 -32.85 -2.35 0.20
CA TYR A 368 -31.57 -3.04 0.01
C TYR A 368 -31.21 -3.85 1.26
N TRP A 369 -31.27 -3.21 2.43
CA TRP A 369 -30.91 -3.88 3.68
C TRP A 369 -31.90 -4.99 4.06
N GLN A 370 -33.19 -4.81 3.80
CA GLN A 370 -34.19 -5.88 3.97
C GLN A 370 -33.91 -7.07 3.05
N ALA A 371 -33.44 -6.85 1.83
CA ALA A 371 -33.03 -7.93 0.94
C ALA A 371 -31.78 -8.67 1.47
N VAL A 372 -30.79 -7.93 1.96
CA VAL A 372 -29.59 -8.51 2.61
C VAL A 372 -29.97 -9.34 3.83
N GLU A 373 -30.88 -8.87 4.68
CA GLU A 373 -31.37 -9.59 5.86
C GLU A 373 -32.07 -10.90 5.48
N ARG A 374 -32.71 -10.97 4.31
CA ARG A 374 -33.28 -12.22 3.77
C ARG A 374 -32.24 -13.16 3.13
N GLY A 375 -30.94 -12.79 3.16
CA GLY A 375 -29.85 -13.56 2.54
C GLY A 375 -29.70 -13.34 1.03
N GLU A 376 -30.40 -12.34 0.47
CA GLU A 376 -30.25 -11.94 -0.93
C GLU A 376 -28.96 -11.13 -1.11
N LYS A 377 -28.47 -11.05 -2.38
CA LYS A 377 -27.32 -10.21 -2.76
C LYS A 377 -27.76 -9.12 -3.72
N PRO A 378 -28.51 -8.10 -3.23
CA PRO A 378 -29.02 -7.03 -4.08
C PRO A 378 -27.86 -6.25 -4.69
N GLN A 379 -27.96 -5.95 -5.99
CA GLN A 379 -26.95 -5.17 -6.70
C GLN A 379 -27.31 -3.68 -6.60
N LEU A 380 -26.35 -2.86 -6.24
CA LEU A 380 -26.44 -1.41 -6.35
C LEU A 380 -26.12 -0.98 -7.78
N LYS A 381 -26.91 -0.03 -8.30
CA LYS A 381 -26.72 0.46 -9.66
C LYS A 381 -25.67 1.56 -9.69
N ARG A 382 -24.60 1.35 -10.49
CA ARG A 382 -23.63 2.39 -10.81
C ARG A 382 -24.22 3.38 -11.80
N VAL A 383 -24.00 4.66 -11.55
CA VAL A 383 -24.55 5.76 -12.36
C VAL A 383 -23.52 6.88 -12.46
N ALA A 384 -23.62 7.68 -13.53
CA ALA A 384 -22.83 8.92 -13.63
C ALA A 384 -23.12 9.82 -12.42
N ASN A 385 -22.08 10.27 -11.75
CA ASN A 385 -22.21 11.09 -10.55
C ASN A 385 -20.91 11.86 -10.26
N PRO A 386 -20.98 12.99 -9.54
CA PRO A 386 -19.83 13.85 -9.29
C PRO A 386 -18.64 13.17 -8.57
N LEU A 387 -18.89 12.15 -7.74
CA LEU A 387 -17.81 11.42 -7.05
C LEU A 387 -16.93 10.66 -8.03
N TRP A 388 -17.57 9.89 -8.91
CA TRP A 388 -16.85 9.16 -9.94
C TRP A 388 -16.22 10.10 -10.96
N ASP A 389 -16.90 11.17 -11.34
CA ASP A 389 -16.39 12.17 -12.29
C ASP A 389 -15.12 12.85 -11.76
N ALA A 390 -15.01 13.09 -10.43
CA ALA A 390 -13.82 13.66 -9.81
C ALA A 390 -12.58 12.77 -9.98
N ILE A 391 -12.75 11.45 -9.95
CA ILE A 391 -11.65 10.48 -10.15
C ILE A 391 -11.44 10.22 -11.65
N LYS A 392 -12.49 9.91 -12.38
CA LYS A 392 -12.41 9.47 -13.78
C LYS A 392 -11.74 10.51 -14.68
N ARG A 393 -12.06 11.79 -14.50
CA ARG A 393 -11.45 12.89 -15.24
C ARG A 393 -9.91 12.90 -15.12
N GLU A 394 -9.40 12.49 -13.99
CA GLU A 394 -7.97 12.48 -13.69
C GLU A 394 -7.27 11.19 -14.12
N LEU A 395 -8.02 10.11 -14.37
CA LEU A 395 -7.50 8.85 -14.93
C LEU A 395 -7.23 8.96 -16.44
N GLN A 396 -7.94 9.83 -17.13
CA GLN A 396 -7.79 10.10 -18.57
C GLN A 396 -6.75 11.20 -18.82
#